data_e510cf151702d1afaa2b2502363491da
#
_entry.id   e510cf151702d1afaa2b2502363491da
#
_cell.length_a   1.000
_cell.length_b   1.000
_cell.length_c   1.000
_cell.angle_alpha   90.00
_cell.angle_beta   90.00
_cell.angle_gamma   90.00
#
_symmetry.space_group_name_H-M   'P 1'
#
loop_
_entity.id
_entity.type
_entity.pdbx_description
1 polymer ?
#
loop_
_entity_poly.entity_id
_entity_poly.type
_entity_poly.pdbx_seq_one_letter_code
_entity_poly.pdbx_strand_id
1 'polypeptide(L)'
;MLIIKIYVNMGDLVCVCSDSMLDFDNMSEFRVLMLIAGECDAACSKCMADKIIVNGIFLDTAVKKLSCCVQTVRNCVCSLCKKGFLLRDVRCRGVYYLNPYRIVKGVRDDIADIVGYLQGIGITIQH
;
A
#
# COMPACT_ATOMS: atom_id res chain seq x y z
N MET A 1 5.52 13.04 15.29
CA MET A 1 5.02 12.76 13.93
C MET A 1 3.51 12.66 13.96
N LEU A 2 2.85 13.43 13.13
CA LEU A 2 1.40 13.35 13.01
C LEU A 2 1.02 12.17 12.12
N ILE A 3 -0.02 11.45 12.55
CA ILE A 3 -0.58 10.35 11.79
C ILE A 3 -1.98 10.76 11.35
N ILE A 4 -2.23 10.68 10.05
CA ILE A 4 -3.55 10.94 9.48
C ILE A 4 -4.29 9.61 9.41
N LYS A 5 -5.46 9.55 10.03
CA LYS A 5 -6.31 8.36 10.03
C LYS A 5 -7.36 8.53 8.95
N ILE A 6 -7.42 7.57 8.04
CA ILE A 6 -8.36 7.58 6.92
C ILE A 6 -9.18 6.30 6.97
N TYR A 7 -10.49 6.43 6.93
CA TYR A 7 -11.39 5.28 6.88
C TYR A 7 -11.69 4.98 5.41
N VAL A 8 -11.35 3.76 5.00
CA VAL A 8 -11.62 3.25 3.65
C VAL A 8 -12.56 2.06 3.74
N ASN A 9 -13.44 1.90 2.77
CA ASN A 9 -14.45 0.84 2.75
C ASN A 9 -15.18 0.78 4.12
N MET A 10 -16.13 0.11 4.33
CA MET A 10 -16.98 -0.17 5.49
C MET A 10 -16.28 -0.15 6.88
N GLY A 11 -15.38 0.79 7.15
CA GLY A 11 -14.77 0.97 8.46
C GLY A 11 -13.31 0.53 8.59
N ASP A 12 -12.67 0.12 7.51
CA ASP A 12 -11.23 -0.17 7.53
C ASP A 12 -10.47 1.13 7.77
N LEU A 13 -9.56 1.10 8.74
CA LEU A 13 -8.74 2.23 9.11
C LEU A 13 -7.38 2.12 8.44
N VAL A 14 -6.94 3.21 7.81
CA VAL A 14 -5.59 3.33 7.26
C VAL A 14 -4.92 4.52 7.92
N CYS A 15 -3.72 4.32 8.42
CA CYS A 15 -2.92 5.37 9.04
C CYS A 15 -1.78 5.77 8.11
N VAL A 16 -1.72 7.05 7.75
CA VAL A 16 -0.70 7.59 6.85
C VAL A 16 0.12 8.62 7.59
N CYS A 17 1.44 8.59 7.44
CA CYS A 17 2.31 9.63 7.98
C CYS A 17 1.97 10.97 7.31
N SER A 18 1.81 12.04 8.08
CA SER A 18 1.41 13.34 7.54
C SER A 18 2.40 13.89 6.52
N ASP A 19 3.68 13.65 6.71
CA ASP A 19 4.72 14.09 5.77
C ASP A 19 4.57 13.40 4.42
N SER A 20 4.08 12.17 4.40
CA SER A 20 3.86 11.41 3.17
C SER A 20 2.72 11.98 2.32
N MET A 21 1.79 12.72 2.91
CA MET A 21 0.68 13.33 2.16
C MET A 21 1.16 14.37 1.15
N LEU A 22 2.35 14.94 1.34
CA LEU A 22 2.94 15.91 0.42
C LEU A 22 3.61 15.26 -0.80
N ASP A 23 3.79 13.94 -0.77
CA ASP A 23 4.49 13.22 -1.82
C ASP A 23 3.60 12.81 -3.00
N PHE A 24 2.29 12.97 -2.89
CA PHE A 24 1.37 12.65 -3.98
C PHE A 24 1.41 13.72 -5.06
N ASP A 25 1.64 13.31 -6.32
CA ASP A 25 1.63 14.24 -7.45
C ASP A 25 0.22 14.65 -7.84
N ASN A 26 -0.76 13.77 -7.60
CA ASN A 26 -2.14 14.03 -7.97
C ASN A 26 -3.08 13.16 -7.15
N MET A 27 -4.37 13.43 -7.30
CA MET A 27 -5.42 12.73 -6.55
C MET A 27 -5.56 11.28 -6.97
N SER A 28 -5.20 10.94 -8.21
CA SER A 28 -5.27 9.55 -8.70
C SER A 28 -4.32 8.64 -7.93
N GLU A 29 -3.11 9.10 -7.63
CA GLU A 29 -2.16 8.32 -6.83
C GLU A 29 -2.70 8.05 -5.44
N PHE A 30 -3.26 9.07 -4.80
CA PHE A 30 -3.86 8.93 -3.48
C PHE A 30 -5.02 7.93 -3.50
N ARG A 31 -5.92 8.05 -4.48
CA ARG A 31 -7.07 7.16 -4.62
C ARG A 31 -6.66 5.71 -4.85
N VAL A 32 -5.67 5.48 -5.71
CA VAL A 32 -5.13 4.15 -5.96
C VAL A 32 -4.52 3.56 -4.69
N LEU A 33 -3.75 4.37 -3.96
CA LEU A 33 -3.15 3.90 -2.70
C LEU A 33 -4.21 3.54 -1.67
N MET A 34 -5.26 4.34 -1.53
CA MET A 34 -6.36 4.05 -0.60
C MET A 34 -7.11 2.79 -1.00
N LEU A 35 -7.31 2.56 -2.30
CA LEU A 35 -7.92 1.32 -2.78
C LEU A 35 -7.02 0.11 -2.45
N ILE A 36 -5.73 0.22 -2.69
CA ILE A 36 -4.77 -0.84 -2.35
C ILE A 36 -4.83 -1.14 -0.86
N ALA A 37 -4.79 -0.11 -0.01
CA ALA A 37 -4.85 -0.30 1.43
C ALA A 37 -6.16 -0.98 1.87
N GLY A 38 -7.28 -0.64 1.23
CA GLY A 38 -8.56 -1.26 1.53
C GLY A 38 -8.65 -2.72 1.06
N GLU A 39 -8.00 -3.06 -0.05
CA GLU A 39 -8.04 -4.41 -0.62
C GLU A 39 -6.91 -5.31 -0.14
N CYS A 40 -5.90 -4.75 0.56
CA CYS A 40 -4.83 -5.56 1.12
C CYS A 40 -5.39 -6.66 1.99
N ASP A 41 -4.90 -7.86 1.78
CA ASP A 41 -5.10 -8.92 2.75
C ASP A 41 -4.39 -8.51 4.02
N ALA A 42 -5.16 -8.27 5.06
CA ALA A 42 -4.60 -8.23 6.39
C ALA A 42 -3.81 -9.52 6.52
N ALA A 43 -2.52 -9.38 6.68
CA ALA A 43 -1.62 -10.49 6.78
C ALA A 43 -2.26 -11.63 7.56
N CYS A 44 -2.28 -12.79 6.97
CA CYS A 44 -2.56 -13.99 7.74
C CYS A 44 -1.65 -13.97 8.96
N SER A 45 -2.01 -14.70 10.02
CA SER A 45 -1.24 -14.75 11.27
C SER A 45 0.26 -15.07 11.09
N LYS A 46 0.67 -15.46 9.90
CA LYS A 46 2.06 -15.77 9.54
C LYS A 46 2.75 -14.66 8.76
N CYS A 47 1.99 -13.72 8.21
CA CYS A 47 2.53 -12.63 7.39
C CYS A 47 2.26 -11.32 8.11
N MET A 48 3.27 -10.73 8.68
CA MET A 48 3.13 -9.52 9.50
C MET A 48 2.95 -8.25 8.68
N ALA A 49 3.00 -8.35 7.35
CA ALA A 49 2.95 -7.19 6.46
C ALA A 49 1.69 -7.18 5.60
N ASP A 50 1.16 -5.99 5.35
CA ASP A 50 0.01 -5.81 4.48
C ASP A 50 0.41 -6.03 3.02
N LYS A 51 -0.20 -7.01 2.38
CA LYS A 51 0.18 -7.48 1.05
C LYS A 51 -0.95 -7.28 0.05
N ILE A 52 -0.60 -6.84 -1.16
CA ILE A 52 -1.53 -6.75 -2.28
C ILE A 52 -0.95 -7.46 -3.50
N ILE A 53 -1.80 -8.16 -4.22
CA ILE A 53 -1.44 -8.76 -5.52
C ILE A 53 -2.10 -7.93 -6.60
N VAL A 54 -1.29 -7.25 -7.41
CA VAL A 54 -1.76 -6.46 -8.55
C VAL A 54 -1.82 -7.38 -9.77
N ASN A 55 -3.00 -7.93 -10.02
CA ASN A 55 -3.28 -8.83 -11.13
C ASN A 55 -4.49 -8.31 -11.92
N GLY A 56 -4.97 -9.10 -12.89
CA GLY A 56 -6.13 -8.71 -13.71
C GLY A 56 -7.38 -8.43 -12.87
N ILE A 57 -7.61 -9.21 -11.83
CA ILE A 57 -8.77 -9.04 -10.94
C ILE A 57 -8.69 -7.70 -10.21
N PHE A 58 -7.53 -7.38 -9.65
CA PHE A 58 -7.31 -6.09 -8.99
C PHE A 58 -7.50 -4.93 -9.96
N LEU A 59 -6.90 -5.03 -11.15
CA LEU A 59 -6.98 -3.98 -12.16
C LEU A 59 -8.42 -3.73 -12.60
N ASP A 60 -9.21 -4.80 -12.81
CA ASP A 60 -10.62 -4.66 -13.15
C ASP A 60 -11.41 -3.97 -12.04
N THR A 61 -11.15 -4.33 -10.80
CA THR A 61 -11.77 -3.69 -9.63
C THR A 61 -11.42 -2.21 -9.57
N ALA A 62 -10.15 -1.89 -9.75
CA ALA A 62 -9.66 -0.52 -9.70
C ALA A 62 -10.28 0.35 -10.79
N VAL A 63 -10.33 -0.15 -12.01
CA VAL A 63 -10.94 0.57 -13.14
C VAL A 63 -12.40 0.88 -12.84
N LYS A 64 -13.15 -0.07 -12.30
CA LYS A 64 -14.57 0.13 -11.97
C LYS A 64 -14.76 1.11 -10.81
N LYS A 65 -14.00 0.95 -9.74
CA LYS A 65 -14.17 1.77 -8.52
C LYS A 65 -13.66 3.19 -8.71
N LEU A 66 -12.59 3.38 -9.48
CA LEU A 66 -11.95 4.67 -9.65
C LEU A 66 -12.35 5.38 -10.94
N SER A 67 -13.11 4.73 -11.81
CA SER A 67 -13.56 5.28 -13.09
C SER A 67 -12.39 5.80 -13.93
N CYS A 68 -11.34 5.01 -14.05
CA CYS A 68 -10.15 5.35 -14.82
C CYS A 68 -9.71 4.16 -15.66
N CYS A 69 -8.76 4.36 -16.57
CA CYS A 69 -8.26 3.27 -17.41
C CYS A 69 -7.18 2.46 -16.69
N VAL A 70 -6.95 1.24 -17.19
CA VAL A 70 -5.95 0.32 -16.64
C VAL A 70 -4.56 0.97 -16.62
N GLN A 71 -4.20 1.69 -17.68
CA GLN A 71 -2.89 2.31 -17.76
C GLN A 71 -2.67 3.35 -16.65
N THR A 72 -3.71 4.10 -16.32
CA THR A 72 -3.65 5.06 -15.20
C THR A 72 -3.37 4.35 -13.88
N VAL A 73 -4.04 3.22 -13.63
CA VAL A 73 -3.81 2.41 -12.41
C VAL A 73 -2.37 1.90 -12.38
N ARG A 74 -1.87 1.35 -13.49
CA ARG A 74 -0.50 0.84 -13.57
C ARG A 74 0.53 1.94 -13.33
N ASN A 75 0.31 3.11 -13.92
CA ASN A 75 1.20 4.26 -13.74
C ASN A 75 1.23 4.72 -12.29
N CYS A 76 0.07 4.74 -11.64
CA CYS A 76 -0.01 5.09 -10.21
C CYS A 76 0.72 4.08 -9.34
N VAL A 77 0.57 2.78 -9.60
CA VAL A 77 1.29 1.74 -8.85
C VAL A 77 2.80 1.92 -9.00
N CYS A 78 3.28 2.17 -10.22
CA CYS A 78 4.71 2.42 -10.46
C CYS A 78 5.20 3.65 -9.71
N SER A 79 4.43 4.74 -9.74
CA SER A 79 4.79 5.97 -9.04
C SER A 79 4.82 5.77 -7.53
N LEU A 80 3.85 5.04 -6.97
CA LEU A 80 3.80 4.73 -5.55
C LEU A 80 5.01 3.87 -5.11
N CYS A 81 5.45 2.96 -5.97
CA CYS A 81 6.68 2.19 -5.71
C CYS A 81 7.91 3.09 -5.68
N LYS A 82 8.04 4.01 -6.64
CA LYS A 82 9.17 4.93 -6.69
C LYS A 82 9.21 5.87 -5.49
N LYS A 83 8.06 6.24 -4.98
CA LYS A 83 7.95 7.13 -3.81
C LYS A 83 8.07 6.38 -2.48
N GLY A 84 8.16 5.07 -2.51
CA GLY A 84 8.35 4.25 -1.33
C GLY A 84 7.10 3.95 -0.52
N PHE A 85 5.90 4.21 -1.05
CA PHE A 85 4.64 3.79 -0.41
C PHE A 85 4.42 2.28 -0.55
N LEU A 86 4.80 1.73 -1.69
CA LEU A 86 4.70 0.31 -1.99
C LEU A 86 6.09 -0.29 -2.13
N LEU A 87 6.25 -1.48 -1.59
CA LEU A 87 7.50 -2.24 -1.65
C LEU A 87 7.26 -3.46 -2.53
N ARG A 88 8.03 -3.57 -3.62
CA ARG A 88 7.89 -4.69 -4.55
C ARG A 88 8.56 -5.94 -3.98
N ASP A 89 7.86 -7.07 -4.08
CA ASP A 89 8.47 -8.37 -3.82
C ASP A 89 9.16 -8.86 -5.09
N VAL A 90 10.50 -8.82 -5.10
CA VAL A 90 11.29 -9.21 -6.27
C VAL A 90 11.18 -10.70 -6.59
N ARG A 91 10.74 -11.52 -5.65
CA ARG A 91 10.58 -12.96 -5.83
C ARG A 91 9.28 -13.32 -6.54
N CYS A 92 8.28 -12.45 -6.44
CA CYS A 92 6.94 -12.72 -6.96
C CYS A 92 6.44 -11.52 -7.74
N ARG A 93 6.23 -11.71 -9.04
CA ARG A 93 5.75 -10.65 -9.91
C ARG A 93 4.33 -10.21 -9.50
N GLY A 94 4.13 -8.90 -9.42
CA GLY A 94 2.82 -8.32 -9.10
C GLY A 94 2.49 -8.29 -7.62
N VAL A 95 3.39 -8.74 -6.75
CA VAL A 95 3.19 -8.72 -5.31
C VAL A 95 3.87 -7.49 -4.71
N TYR A 96 3.10 -6.76 -3.90
CA TYR A 96 3.58 -5.54 -3.24
C TYR A 96 3.17 -5.56 -1.77
N TYR A 97 3.94 -4.84 -0.96
CA TYR A 97 3.63 -4.65 0.45
C TYR A 97 3.51 -3.16 0.74
N LEU A 98 2.67 -2.77 1.68
CA LEU A 98 2.65 -1.40 2.18
C LEU A 98 3.92 -1.13 2.98
N ASN A 99 4.54 0.03 2.75
CA ASN A 99 5.71 0.44 3.53
C ASN A 99 5.22 0.94 4.89
N PRO A 100 5.54 0.24 6.00
CA PRO A 100 5.02 0.59 7.32
C PRO A 100 5.52 1.92 7.85
N TYR A 101 6.59 2.48 7.28
CA TYR A 101 7.06 3.82 7.64
C TYR A 101 6.22 4.94 7.04
N ARG A 102 5.40 4.62 6.04
CA ARG A 102 4.57 5.62 5.36
C ARG A 102 3.08 5.37 5.51
N ILE A 103 2.67 4.12 5.49
CA ILE A 103 1.25 3.75 5.53
C ILE A 103 1.08 2.37 6.15
N VAL A 104 0.11 2.24 7.05
CA VAL A 104 -0.27 0.95 7.63
C VAL A 104 -1.79 0.81 7.61
N LYS A 105 -2.25 -0.42 7.45
CA LYS A 105 -3.67 -0.75 7.58
C LYS A 105 -3.97 -1.03 9.05
N GLY A 106 -4.96 -0.33 9.58
CA GLY A 106 -5.30 -0.45 10.99
C GLY A 106 -4.38 0.35 11.91
N VAL A 107 -4.56 0.16 13.21
CA VAL A 107 -3.68 0.73 14.23
C VAL A 107 -2.64 -0.32 14.58
N ARG A 108 -1.38 -0.01 14.30
CA ARG A 108 -0.29 -0.95 14.55
C ARG A 108 0.77 -0.34 15.44
N ASP A 109 1.07 -1.05 16.52
CA ASP A 109 2.17 -0.71 17.43
C ASP A 109 3.43 -1.55 17.12
N ASP A 110 3.33 -2.47 16.17
CA ASP A 110 4.34 -3.48 15.87
C ASP A 110 5.11 -3.18 14.57
N ILE A 111 5.33 -1.91 14.26
CA ILE A 111 6.02 -1.50 13.01
C ILE A 111 7.40 -2.14 12.91
N ALA A 112 8.14 -2.22 14.02
CA ALA A 112 9.46 -2.86 14.02
C ALA A 112 9.39 -4.34 13.64
N ASP A 113 8.34 -5.05 14.06
CA ASP A 113 8.15 -6.46 13.69
C ASP A 113 7.82 -6.61 12.22
N ILE A 114 7.00 -5.71 11.66
CA ILE A 114 6.69 -5.69 10.23
C ILE A 114 7.96 -5.45 9.41
N VAL A 115 8.76 -4.48 9.81
CA VAL A 115 10.04 -4.16 9.16
C VAL A 115 10.96 -5.37 9.20
N GLY A 116 11.08 -6.01 10.36
CA GLY A 116 11.91 -7.22 10.52
C GLY A 116 11.45 -8.35 9.62
N TYR A 117 10.14 -8.58 9.52
CA TYR A 117 9.57 -9.58 8.61
C TYR A 117 9.93 -9.28 7.15
N LEU A 118 9.70 -8.04 6.69
CA LEU A 118 9.98 -7.65 5.31
C LEU A 118 11.47 -7.78 4.97
N GLN A 119 12.34 -7.36 5.86
CA GLN A 119 13.79 -7.52 5.68
C GLN A 119 14.18 -9.00 5.64
N GLY A 120 13.53 -9.83 6.47
CA GLY A 120 13.77 -11.27 6.50
C GLY A 120 13.43 -11.97 5.20
N ILE A 121 12.45 -11.49 4.45
CA ILE A 121 12.09 -12.04 3.14
C ILE A 121 12.82 -11.35 1.97
N GLY A 122 13.79 -10.48 2.27
CA GLY A 122 14.66 -9.88 1.26
C GLY A 122 14.18 -8.56 0.67
N ILE A 123 13.22 -7.89 1.31
CA ILE A 123 12.70 -6.62 0.83
C ILE A 123 13.50 -5.47 1.46
N THR A 124 14.01 -4.57 0.62
CA THR A 124 14.68 -3.35 1.06
C THR A 124 13.64 -2.28 1.36
N ILE A 125 13.71 -1.73 2.57
CA ILE A 125 12.76 -0.71 3.01
C ILE A 125 13.49 0.63 3.10
N GLN A 126 12.94 1.63 2.41
CA GLN A 126 13.42 3.01 2.50
C GLN A 126 12.59 3.78 3.50
N HIS A 127 13.27 4.53 4.33
CA HIS A 127 12.64 5.40 5.32
C HIS A 127 12.07 6.67 4.70
#